data_bd1f234d0827d5b801d11a7bad2b62dd
#
_entry.id   bd1f234d0827d5b801d11a7bad2b62dd
#
_cell.length_a   1.000
_cell.length_b   1.000
_cell.length_c   1.000
_cell.angle_alpha   90.00
_cell.angle_beta   90.00
_cell.angle_gamma   90.00
#
_symmetry.space_group_name_H-M   'P 1'
#
loop_
_entity.id
_entity.type
_entity.pdbx_description
1 polymer ?
#
loop_
_entity_poly.entity_id
_entity_poly.type
_entity_poly.pdbx_seq_one_letter_code
_entity_poly.pdbx_strand_id
1 'polypeptide(L)'
;MAGYVISPNVGWLVITTTTSMYLIYEFMHFCCHVEENWFVRNMPFVNTIRRHHTAHHNQSIMMERNMNLTFPVMDYLLGTSDLNRGLLGHIFNGYSTRYVKTDMRKTKRTPHVTPVSAPAE
;
A
#
# COMPACT_ATOMS: atom_id res chain seq x y z
N MET A 1 -13.75 -36.77 -14.50
CA MET A 1 -15.12 -36.70 -13.96
C MET A 1 -15.38 -35.60 -12.93
N ALA A 2 -14.52 -34.62 -12.73
CA ALA A 2 -14.74 -33.53 -11.78
C ALA A 2 -15.50 -32.30 -12.35
N GLY A 3 -15.91 -32.35 -13.62
CA GLY A 3 -16.50 -31.18 -14.31
C GLY A 3 -18.00 -30.97 -14.16
N TYR A 4 -18.72 -31.85 -13.46
CA TYR A 4 -20.19 -31.81 -13.41
C TYR A 4 -20.80 -31.35 -12.10
N VAL A 5 -20.01 -30.98 -11.12
CA VAL A 5 -20.50 -30.58 -9.78
C VAL A 5 -20.79 -29.07 -9.71
N ILE A 6 -20.29 -28.30 -10.65
CA ILE A 6 -20.42 -26.83 -10.64
C ILE A 6 -21.18 -26.41 -11.90
N SER A 7 -22.31 -25.73 -11.75
CA SER A 7 -23.04 -25.19 -12.91
C SER A 7 -22.16 -24.17 -13.68
N PRO A 8 -22.34 -24.03 -15.01
CA PRO A 8 -21.60 -23.03 -15.79
C PRO A 8 -21.68 -21.61 -15.22
N ASN A 9 -22.82 -21.24 -14.64
CA ASN A 9 -23.01 -19.92 -14.00
C ASN A 9 -22.10 -19.74 -12.79
N VAL A 10 -21.96 -20.77 -11.94
CA VAL A 10 -21.03 -20.73 -10.80
C VAL A 10 -19.60 -20.68 -11.29
N GLY A 11 -19.25 -21.41 -12.34
CA GLY A 11 -17.93 -21.33 -12.97
C GLY A 11 -17.60 -19.93 -13.45
N TRP A 12 -18.50 -19.30 -14.17
CA TRP A 12 -18.33 -17.91 -14.64
C TRP A 12 -18.25 -16.92 -13.47
N LEU A 13 -19.06 -17.09 -12.44
CA LEU A 13 -19.03 -16.25 -11.24
C LEU A 13 -17.65 -16.31 -10.55
N VAL A 14 -17.13 -17.53 -10.37
CA VAL A 14 -15.81 -17.73 -9.73
C VAL A 14 -14.71 -17.09 -10.58
N ILE A 15 -14.68 -17.34 -11.89
CA ILE A 15 -13.67 -16.77 -12.79
C ILE A 15 -13.73 -15.23 -12.75
N THR A 16 -14.93 -14.66 -12.92
CA THR A 16 -15.11 -13.21 -12.94
C THR A 16 -14.70 -12.57 -11.61
N THR A 17 -15.14 -13.15 -10.50
CA THR A 17 -14.78 -12.64 -9.17
C THR A 17 -13.28 -12.71 -8.91
N THR A 18 -12.66 -13.85 -9.18
CA THR A 18 -11.23 -14.04 -8.96
C THR A 18 -10.41 -13.11 -9.85
N THR A 19 -10.76 -12.99 -11.12
CA THR A 19 -10.08 -12.09 -12.07
C THR A 19 -10.23 -10.62 -11.64
N SER A 20 -11.45 -10.22 -11.24
CA SER A 20 -11.69 -8.84 -10.77
C SER A 20 -10.89 -8.53 -9.51
N MET A 21 -10.88 -9.43 -8.55
CA MET A 21 -10.10 -9.26 -7.31
C MET A 21 -8.60 -9.20 -7.59
N TYR A 22 -8.11 -10.02 -8.50
CA TYR A 22 -6.71 -9.98 -8.94
C TYR A 22 -6.36 -8.65 -9.60
N LEU A 23 -7.18 -8.15 -10.50
CA LEU A 23 -6.95 -6.86 -11.17
C LEU A 23 -6.98 -5.68 -10.18
N ILE A 24 -7.90 -5.71 -9.20
CA ILE A 24 -7.94 -4.70 -8.14
C ILE A 24 -6.66 -4.76 -7.30
N TYR A 25 -6.21 -5.96 -6.93
CA TYR A 25 -4.97 -6.15 -6.19
C TYR A 25 -3.76 -5.58 -6.97
N GLU A 26 -3.61 -5.95 -8.25
CA GLU A 26 -2.51 -5.48 -9.09
C GLU A 26 -2.53 -3.95 -9.25
N PHE A 27 -3.71 -3.37 -9.47
CA PHE A 27 -3.85 -1.92 -9.57
C PHE A 27 -3.45 -1.22 -8.26
N MET A 28 -3.92 -1.71 -7.13
CA MET A 28 -3.57 -1.14 -5.82
C MET A 28 -2.08 -1.29 -5.52
N HIS A 29 -1.51 -2.46 -5.82
CA HIS A 29 -0.09 -2.73 -5.65
C HIS A 29 0.75 -1.82 -6.55
N PHE A 30 0.36 -1.64 -7.81
CA PHE A 30 0.99 -0.67 -8.70
C PHE A 30 0.96 0.74 -8.11
N CYS A 31 -0.18 1.19 -7.58
CA CYS A 31 -0.31 2.49 -6.92
C CYS A 31 0.62 2.64 -5.70
N CYS A 32 0.98 1.54 -5.05
CA CYS A 32 1.93 1.56 -3.94
C CYS A 32 3.37 1.87 -4.38
N HIS A 33 3.76 1.44 -5.56
CA HIS A 33 5.13 1.53 -6.07
C HIS A 33 5.37 2.67 -7.07
N VAL A 34 4.31 3.24 -7.65
CA VAL A 34 4.44 4.39 -8.56
C VAL A 34 4.95 5.63 -7.81
N GLU A 35 5.60 6.53 -8.52
CA GLU A 35 6.02 7.81 -7.95
C GLU A 35 4.85 8.59 -7.37
N GLU A 36 5.09 9.32 -6.27
CA GLU A 36 4.05 10.09 -5.62
C GLU A 36 3.53 11.19 -6.55
N ASN A 37 2.26 11.11 -6.87
CA ASN A 37 1.55 12.08 -7.69
C ASN A 37 0.25 12.50 -7.00
N TRP A 38 -0.44 13.50 -7.56
CA TRP A 38 -1.67 14.01 -6.99
C TRP A 38 -2.72 12.92 -6.75
N PHE A 39 -2.85 11.97 -7.68
CA PHE A 39 -3.83 10.88 -7.59
C PHE A 39 -3.56 9.98 -6.40
N VAL A 40 -2.38 9.37 -6.33
CA VAL A 40 -2.05 8.41 -5.24
C VAL A 40 -1.99 9.06 -3.87
N ARG A 41 -1.78 10.38 -3.83
CA ARG A 41 -1.74 11.14 -2.57
C ARG A 41 -3.12 11.49 -2.04
N ASN A 42 -4.07 11.82 -2.91
CA ASN A 42 -5.36 12.40 -2.50
C ASN A 42 -6.53 11.45 -2.67
N MET A 43 -6.37 10.35 -3.44
CA MET A 43 -7.44 9.36 -3.60
C MET A 43 -7.63 8.61 -2.27
N PRO A 44 -8.82 8.70 -1.65
CA PRO A 44 -9.13 7.93 -0.45
C PRO A 44 -8.94 6.43 -0.75
N PHE A 45 -8.59 5.66 0.23
CA PHE A 45 -8.20 4.24 0.16
C PHE A 45 -6.87 4.01 -0.56
N VAL A 46 -6.60 4.57 -1.73
CA VAL A 46 -5.32 4.42 -2.44
C VAL A 46 -4.17 4.97 -1.59
N ASN A 47 -4.32 6.16 -1.03
CA ASN A 47 -3.30 6.75 -0.16
C ASN A 47 -3.12 5.94 1.15
N THR A 48 -4.21 5.37 1.68
CA THR A 48 -4.16 4.51 2.88
C THR A 48 -3.42 3.21 2.61
N ILE A 49 -3.77 2.52 1.52
CA ILE A 49 -3.13 1.26 1.12
C ILE A 49 -1.66 1.51 0.80
N ARG A 50 -1.34 2.58 0.07
CA ARG A 50 0.03 2.98 -0.23
C ARG A 50 0.83 3.23 1.05
N ARG A 51 0.28 3.97 2.00
CA ARG A 51 0.93 4.22 3.29
C ARG A 51 1.17 2.92 4.05
N HIS A 52 0.17 2.07 4.13
CA HIS A 52 0.23 0.78 4.82
C HIS A 52 1.30 -0.13 4.21
N HIS A 53 1.31 -0.26 2.90
CA HIS A 53 2.28 -1.05 2.16
C HIS A 53 3.70 -0.50 2.26
N THR A 54 3.87 0.82 2.15
CA THR A 54 5.20 1.43 2.30
C THR A 54 5.75 1.32 3.72
N ALA A 55 4.88 1.33 4.73
CA ALA A 55 5.28 1.04 6.10
C ALA A 55 5.69 -0.44 6.27
N HIS A 56 4.99 -1.38 5.61
CA HIS A 56 5.38 -2.79 5.61
C HIS A 56 6.81 -3.00 5.08
N HIS A 57 7.24 -2.25 4.08
CA HIS A 57 8.63 -2.31 3.59
C HIS A 57 9.69 -1.79 4.56
N ASN A 58 9.31 -1.28 5.72
CA ASN A 58 10.27 -0.93 6.76
C ASN A 58 10.78 -2.21 7.45
N GLN A 59 12.07 -2.46 7.37
CA GLN A 59 12.71 -3.66 7.92
C GLN A 59 12.47 -3.87 9.41
N SER A 60 12.17 -2.81 10.16
CA SER A 60 11.90 -2.92 11.60
C SER A 60 10.54 -3.55 11.93
N ILE A 61 9.60 -3.56 10.99
CA ILE A 61 8.24 -4.04 11.23
C ILE A 61 7.73 -5.03 10.17
N MET A 62 8.45 -5.22 9.06
CA MET A 62 7.99 -5.99 7.91
C MET A 62 7.68 -7.46 8.21
N MET A 63 8.30 -8.03 9.24
CA MET A 63 8.10 -9.44 9.61
C MET A 63 6.94 -9.65 10.60
N GLU A 64 6.44 -8.58 11.21
CA GLU A 64 5.47 -8.68 12.31
C GLU A 64 4.19 -7.88 12.07
N ARG A 65 4.24 -6.88 11.20
CA ARG A 65 3.16 -5.91 11.04
C ARG A 65 2.82 -5.61 9.58
N ASN A 66 1.59 -5.15 9.37
CA ASN A 66 1.09 -4.71 8.08
C ASN A 66 1.18 -5.81 7.00
N MET A 67 0.79 -7.02 7.34
CA MET A 67 0.89 -8.19 6.45
C MET A 67 -0.13 -8.17 5.33
N ASN A 68 -1.25 -7.46 5.51
CA ASN A 68 -2.28 -7.38 4.48
C ASN A 68 -1.98 -6.27 3.48
N LEU A 69 -1.66 -6.66 2.25
CA LEU A 69 -1.22 -5.74 1.20
C LEU A 69 -2.37 -4.96 0.54
N THR A 70 -3.62 -5.39 0.70
CA THR A 70 -4.75 -4.80 -0.02
C THR A 70 -5.55 -3.85 0.86
N PHE A 71 -6.00 -4.32 2.02
CA PHE A 71 -6.77 -3.50 2.95
C PHE A 71 -6.28 -3.70 4.39
N PRO A 72 -6.05 -2.63 5.15
CA PRO A 72 -5.52 -2.72 6.52
C PRO A 72 -6.54 -3.25 7.53
N VAL A 73 -7.72 -3.69 7.09
CA VAL A 73 -8.79 -4.19 7.95
C VAL A 73 -8.41 -5.47 8.68
N MET A 74 -7.78 -6.40 7.98
CA MET A 74 -7.35 -7.66 8.61
C MET A 74 -6.21 -7.43 9.61
N ASP A 75 -5.27 -6.56 9.31
CA ASP A 75 -4.21 -6.18 10.25
C ASP A 75 -4.78 -5.47 11.50
N TYR A 76 -5.86 -4.70 11.33
CA TYR A 76 -6.58 -4.12 12.46
C TYR A 76 -7.24 -5.21 13.32
N LEU A 77 -7.96 -6.16 12.70
CA LEU A 77 -8.66 -7.22 13.41
C LEU A 77 -7.72 -8.19 14.13
N LEU A 78 -6.58 -8.47 13.51
CA LEU A 78 -5.56 -9.38 14.06
C LEU A 78 -4.56 -8.67 14.99
N GLY A 79 -4.65 -7.36 15.12
CA GLY A 79 -3.72 -6.57 15.95
C GLY A 79 -2.30 -6.50 15.36
N THR A 80 -2.13 -6.78 14.07
CA THR A 80 -0.84 -6.73 13.36
C THR A 80 -0.59 -5.41 12.66
N SER A 81 -1.44 -4.39 12.86
CA SER A 81 -1.23 -3.04 12.34
C SER A 81 -0.10 -2.31 13.09
N ASP A 82 0.62 -1.46 12.38
CA ASP A 82 1.60 -0.53 12.96
C ASP A 82 0.95 0.67 13.68
N LEU A 83 -0.36 0.85 13.50
CA LEU A 83 -1.14 1.92 14.08
C LEU A 83 -2.03 1.42 15.21
N ASN A 84 -2.06 2.16 16.30
CA ASN A 84 -2.97 1.92 17.41
C ASN A 84 -4.15 2.90 17.35
N ARG A 85 -5.03 2.72 16.36
CA ARG A 85 -6.20 3.56 16.12
C ARG A 85 -7.42 2.69 15.85
N GLY A 86 -8.62 3.23 15.99
CA GLY A 86 -9.85 2.54 15.62
C GLY A 86 -9.95 2.26 14.11
N LEU A 87 -10.91 1.45 13.69
CA LEU A 87 -11.09 1.04 12.30
C LEU A 87 -11.14 2.22 11.32
N LEU A 88 -11.88 3.27 11.63
CA LEU A 88 -11.94 4.48 10.81
C LEU A 88 -10.57 5.18 10.72
N GLY A 89 -9.82 5.20 11.80
CA GLY A 89 -8.46 5.75 11.82
C GLY A 89 -7.47 4.93 10.97
N HIS A 90 -7.72 3.64 10.77
CA HIS A 90 -6.96 2.80 9.85
C HIS A 90 -7.33 3.07 8.38
N ILE A 91 -8.61 3.19 8.08
CA ILE A 91 -9.11 3.41 6.71
C ILE A 91 -8.71 4.79 6.17
N PHE A 92 -8.71 5.83 7.00
CA PHE A 92 -8.42 7.21 6.59
C PHE A 92 -7.04 7.71 7.01
N ASN A 93 -6.06 6.84 7.16
CA ASN A 93 -4.73 7.20 7.66
C ASN A 93 -3.66 7.34 6.56
N GLY A 94 -4.06 7.64 5.35
CA GLY A 94 -3.17 7.75 4.18
C GLY A 94 -2.08 8.83 4.29
N TYR A 95 -2.25 9.81 5.17
CA TYR A 95 -1.29 10.90 5.38
C TYR A 95 -0.31 10.65 6.55
N SER A 96 -0.45 9.56 7.29
CA SER A 96 0.49 9.24 8.36
C SER A 96 1.87 8.87 7.79
N THR A 97 2.92 9.41 8.41
CA THR A 97 4.31 9.14 8.02
C THR A 97 4.99 8.11 8.91
N ARG A 98 4.27 7.57 9.91
CA ARG A 98 4.83 6.60 10.85
C ARG A 98 5.34 5.36 10.12
N TYR A 99 6.58 4.97 10.38
CA TYR A 99 7.30 3.84 9.78
C TYR A 99 7.44 3.86 8.25
N VAL A 100 6.95 4.88 7.57
CA VAL A 100 7.09 4.99 6.11
C VAL A 100 8.52 5.35 5.76
N LYS A 101 9.17 4.55 4.92
CA LYS A 101 10.49 4.88 4.39
C LYS A 101 10.41 6.09 3.46
N THR A 102 11.27 7.07 3.71
CA THR A 102 11.41 8.28 2.88
C THR A 102 11.78 7.97 1.43
N ASP A 103 12.52 6.89 1.19
CA ASP A 103 12.93 6.47 -0.15
C ASP A 103 11.77 6.02 -1.04
N MET A 104 10.71 5.50 -0.42
CA MET A 104 9.52 5.05 -1.13
C MET A 104 8.51 6.17 -1.34
N ARG A 105 8.63 7.25 -0.60
CA ARG A 105 8.03 8.55 -0.90
C ARG A 105 9.02 9.35 -1.73
N LYS A 106 9.10 9.10 -3.00
CA LYS A 106 9.84 9.97 -3.92
C LYS A 106 9.10 11.30 -4.06
N THR A 107 9.21 12.14 -3.05
CA THR A 107 9.04 13.57 -3.23
C THR A 107 10.14 14.01 -4.19
N LYS A 108 9.85 14.83 -5.19
CA LYS A 108 10.89 15.46 -6.04
C LYS A 108 12.01 15.91 -5.12
N ARG A 109 13.16 15.24 -5.20
CA ARG A 109 14.36 15.72 -4.54
C ARG A 109 14.59 17.12 -5.07
N THR A 110 14.49 18.13 -4.25
CA THR A 110 15.23 19.35 -4.47
C THR A 110 16.69 18.93 -4.71
N PRO A 111 17.31 19.30 -5.85
CA PRO A 111 18.68 18.93 -6.09
C PRO A 111 19.47 19.39 -4.87
N HIS A 112 20.21 18.48 -4.26
CA HIS A 112 21.14 18.79 -3.19
C HIS A 112 22.15 19.76 -3.78
N VAL A 113 21.99 21.04 -3.48
CA VAL A 113 23.00 22.04 -3.78
C VAL A 113 24.19 21.66 -2.90
N THR A 114 25.17 20.99 -3.50
CA THR A 114 26.48 20.84 -2.86
C THR A 114 27.00 22.23 -2.52
N PRO A 115 27.31 22.51 -1.24
CA PRO A 115 27.93 23.78 -0.92
C PRO A 115 29.24 23.87 -1.70
N VAL A 116 29.32 24.88 -2.53
CA VAL A 116 30.56 25.21 -3.21
C VAL A 116 31.59 25.49 -2.14
N SER A 117 32.62 24.66 -2.07
CA SER A 117 33.77 24.90 -1.20
C SER A 117 34.34 26.27 -1.54
N ALA A 118 34.42 27.14 -0.53
CA ALA A 118 35.10 28.42 -0.68
C ALA A 118 36.56 28.21 -1.17
N PRO A 119 37.05 29.06 -2.08
CA PRO A 119 38.43 28.98 -2.47
C PRO A 119 39.34 29.24 -1.27
N ALA A 120 40.31 28.37 -1.06
CA ALA A 120 41.36 28.57 -0.08
C ALA A 120 42.20 29.79 -0.51
N GLU A 121 42.28 30.79 0.36
CA GLU A 121 43.31 31.83 0.26
C GLU A 121 44.68 31.29 0.71
#